data_e87707c4bb8417760f78cb3b4c008f77
#
_entry.id   e87707c4bb8417760f78cb3b4c008f77
#
_cell.length_a   1.000
_cell.length_b   1.000
_cell.length_c   1.000
_cell.angle_alpha   90.00
_cell.angle_beta   90.00
_cell.angle_gamma   90.00
#
_symmetry.space_group_name_H-M   'P 1'
#
loop_
_entity.id
_entity.type
_entity.pdbx_description
1 polymer ?
#
loop_
_entity_poly.entity_id
_entity_poly.type
_entity_poly.pdbx_seq_one_letter_code
_entity_poly.pdbx_strand_id
1 'polypeptide(L)'
;MNIQEQILRIQSMMGLIQEETLICKHCNERTKKNIETLSPEIKDKVIKFIDDVFTKFNKTLTVTDSFRSFDDQNKLYCQGRSKDEFCIKNKIPTTGNKVTRQKGGCSKHNYGEAFDVYFTKSNGIVDLNTKMSEEIAKIAENLGLEWGGRWAEFVDSPHFQSPGTLSSISVVTDMFCKAGLQPFEGT
;
A
#
# COMPACT_ATOMS: atom_id res chain seq x y z
N MET A 1 26.09 1.19 13.73
CA MET A 1 25.74 2.61 13.53
C MET A 1 27.02 3.40 13.68
N ASN A 2 27.43 4.14 12.68
CA ASN A 2 28.67 4.93 12.74
C ASN A 2 28.44 6.25 13.50
N ILE A 3 29.54 6.95 13.84
CA ILE A 3 29.49 8.21 14.63
C ILE A 3 28.66 9.28 13.91
N GLN A 4 28.72 9.34 12.57
CA GLN A 4 27.97 10.30 11.77
C GLN A 4 26.45 10.08 11.88
N GLU A 5 26.01 8.82 11.85
CA GLU A 5 24.60 8.46 12.05
C GLU A 5 24.11 8.80 13.46
N GLN A 6 24.97 8.65 14.46
CA GLN A 6 24.63 9.05 15.84
C GLN A 6 24.48 10.56 15.98
N ILE A 7 25.39 11.33 15.37
CA ILE A 7 25.34 12.80 15.37
C ILE A 7 24.05 13.29 14.71
N LEU A 8 23.71 12.77 13.52
CA LEU A 8 22.48 13.14 12.79
C LEU A 8 21.24 12.83 13.63
N ARG A 9 21.21 11.67 14.29
CA ARG A 9 20.08 11.29 15.16
C ARG A 9 19.94 12.21 16.37
N ILE A 10 21.05 12.59 17.01
CA ILE A 10 21.05 13.54 18.14
C ILE A 10 20.58 14.91 17.66
N GLN A 11 21.06 15.39 16.52
CA GLN A 11 20.66 16.66 15.95
C GLN A 11 19.18 16.72 15.59
N SER A 12 18.63 15.60 15.03
CA SER A 12 17.19 15.46 14.78
C SER A 12 16.38 15.47 16.08
N MET A 13 16.82 14.74 17.11
CA MET A 13 16.16 14.73 18.42
C MET A 13 16.20 16.09 19.12
N MET A 14 17.21 16.90 18.86
CA MET A 14 17.35 18.27 19.40
C MET A 14 16.59 19.32 18.56
N GLY A 15 15.90 18.91 17.50
CA GLY A 15 15.20 19.84 16.60
C GLY A 15 16.14 20.74 15.80
N LEU A 16 17.43 20.41 15.73
CA LEU A 16 18.45 21.19 15.02
C LEU A 16 18.50 20.87 13.52
N ILE A 17 17.87 19.76 13.12
CA ILE A 17 17.65 19.40 11.72
C ILE A 17 16.15 19.33 11.52
N GLN A 18 15.60 20.19 10.69
CA GLN A 18 14.29 19.96 10.11
C GLN A 18 14.48 18.84 9.09
N GLU A 19 13.80 17.71 9.27
CA GLU A 19 13.67 16.73 8.18
C GLU A 19 13.06 17.48 7.00
N GLU A 20 13.82 17.61 5.91
CA GLU A 20 13.27 18.17 4.67
C GLU A 20 12.11 17.26 4.25
N THR A 21 10.89 17.77 4.40
CA THR A 21 9.71 17.06 3.94
C THR A 21 9.85 16.82 2.43
N LEU A 22 9.98 15.57 2.04
CA LEU A 22 10.11 15.22 0.64
C LEU A 22 8.84 15.63 -0.11
N ILE A 23 8.99 16.54 -1.06
CA ILE A 23 7.88 17.05 -1.87
C ILE A 23 7.77 16.23 -3.14
N CYS A 24 6.64 15.59 -3.36
CA CYS A 24 6.35 14.89 -4.60
C CYS A 24 6.15 15.88 -5.75
N LYS A 25 7.08 15.92 -6.70
CA LYS A 25 7.07 16.86 -7.82
C LYS A 25 6.08 16.48 -8.92
N HIS A 26 5.80 15.19 -9.07
CA HIS A 26 4.97 14.65 -10.16
C HIS A 26 3.66 14.03 -9.67
N CYS A 27 3.24 14.34 -8.44
CA CYS A 27 1.99 13.89 -7.85
C CYS A 27 0.82 14.80 -8.20
N ASN A 28 -0.27 14.23 -8.69
CA ASN A 28 -1.56 14.91 -8.75
C ASN A 28 -2.22 14.98 -7.35
N GLU A 29 -3.28 15.76 -7.20
CA GLU A 29 -3.95 15.98 -5.91
C GLU A 29 -4.49 14.69 -5.26
N ARG A 30 -5.00 13.75 -6.06
CA ARG A 30 -5.44 12.44 -5.55
C ARG A 30 -4.26 11.66 -4.96
N THR A 31 -3.15 11.65 -5.64
CA THR A 31 -1.92 10.99 -5.18
C THR A 31 -1.41 11.62 -3.89
N LYS A 32 -1.34 12.95 -3.81
CA LYS A 32 -0.92 13.65 -2.59
C LYS A 32 -1.80 13.26 -1.40
N LYS A 33 -3.13 13.31 -1.58
CA LYS A 33 -4.08 12.92 -0.53
C LYS A 33 -3.88 11.47 -0.07
N ASN A 34 -3.66 10.54 -0.99
CA ASN A 34 -3.47 9.13 -0.65
C ASN A 34 -2.11 8.89 0.04
N ILE A 35 -1.05 9.56 -0.39
CA ILE A 35 0.28 9.48 0.26
C ILE A 35 0.21 9.93 1.72
N GLU A 36 -0.60 10.94 2.06
CA GLU A 36 -0.75 11.40 3.45
C GLU A 36 -1.33 10.33 4.40
N THR A 37 -2.01 9.32 3.88
CA THR A 37 -2.58 8.23 4.67
C THR A 37 -1.63 7.03 4.81
N LEU A 38 -0.47 7.07 4.19
CA LEU A 38 0.55 6.03 4.29
C LEU A 38 1.33 6.13 5.59
N SER A 39 1.85 4.99 6.03
CA SER A 39 2.77 4.97 7.17
C SER A 39 4.05 5.76 6.87
N PRO A 40 4.67 6.40 7.85
CA PRO A 40 5.92 7.15 7.66
C PRO A 40 7.03 6.33 6.99
N GLU A 41 7.06 5.01 7.26
CA GLU A 41 8.09 4.10 6.76
C GLU A 41 8.12 3.95 5.24
N ILE A 42 6.95 4.07 4.58
CA ILE A 42 6.89 3.92 3.11
C ILE A 42 6.54 5.22 2.37
N LYS A 43 6.07 6.25 3.07
CA LYS A 43 5.63 7.52 2.49
C LYS A 43 6.69 8.12 1.56
N ASP A 44 7.92 8.30 2.05
CA ASP A 44 9.03 8.88 1.29
C ASP A 44 9.47 7.98 0.13
N LYS A 45 9.41 6.65 0.32
CA LYS A 45 9.69 5.68 -0.73
C LYS A 45 8.69 5.80 -1.89
N VAL A 46 7.40 6.02 -1.57
CA VAL A 46 6.34 6.19 -2.58
C VAL A 46 6.54 7.50 -3.36
N ILE A 47 6.86 8.58 -2.68
CA ILE A 47 7.17 9.86 -3.33
C ILE A 47 8.34 9.69 -4.30
N LYS A 48 9.43 9.10 -3.82
CA LYS A 48 10.62 8.86 -4.64
C LYS A 48 10.33 7.90 -5.80
N PHE A 49 9.56 6.85 -5.59
CA PHE A 49 9.14 5.92 -6.65
C PHE A 49 8.42 6.64 -7.79
N ILE A 50 7.45 7.52 -7.47
CA ILE A 50 6.69 8.27 -8.47
C ILE A 50 7.59 9.20 -9.27
N ASP A 51 8.49 9.94 -8.60
CA ASP A 51 9.40 10.87 -9.23
C ASP A 51 10.46 10.15 -10.08
N ASP A 52 10.99 9.00 -9.62
CA ASP A 52 11.95 8.19 -10.37
C ASP A 52 11.31 7.58 -11.64
N VAL A 53 10.05 7.11 -11.55
CA VAL A 53 9.31 6.61 -12.72
C VAL A 53 9.06 7.72 -13.74
N PHE A 54 8.67 8.90 -13.29
CA PHE A 54 8.49 10.04 -14.19
C PHE A 54 9.83 10.41 -14.86
N THR A 55 10.88 10.53 -14.09
CA THR A 55 12.21 10.92 -14.59
C THR A 55 12.74 9.93 -15.64
N LYS A 56 12.56 8.63 -15.39
CA LYS A 56 13.13 7.59 -16.25
C LYS A 56 12.28 7.27 -17.47
N PHE A 57 10.96 7.29 -17.33
CA PHE A 57 10.04 6.82 -18.37
C PHE A 57 9.10 7.90 -18.93
N ASN A 58 9.13 9.11 -18.37
CA ASN A 58 8.16 10.17 -18.67
C ASN A 58 6.71 9.69 -18.53
N LYS A 59 6.45 8.88 -17.48
CA LYS A 59 5.14 8.31 -17.17
C LYS A 59 4.63 8.86 -15.85
N THR A 60 3.45 9.43 -15.87
CA THR A 60 2.77 9.90 -14.64
C THR A 60 2.03 8.75 -13.99
N LEU A 61 2.20 8.61 -12.68
CA LEU A 61 1.50 7.65 -11.85
C LEU A 61 0.47 8.35 -10.94
N THR A 62 -0.65 7.67 -10.71
CA THR A 62 -1.65 8.08 -9.71
C THR A 62 -1.78 6.97 -8.67
N VAL A 63 -1.52 7.30 -7.40
CA VAL A 63 -1.89 6.43 -6.27
C VAL A 63 -3.40 6.48 -6.12
N THR A 64 -4.05 5.36 -6.39
CA THR A 64 -5.52 5.28 -6.42
C THR A 64 -6.11 4.77 -5.12
N ASP A 65 -5.35 3.99 -4.36
CA ASP A 65 -5.70 3.47 -3.03
C ASP A 65 -4.46 3.41 -2.14
N SER A 66 -4.64 3.55 -0.82
CA SER A 66 -3.56 3.56 0.17
C SER A 66 -4.08 3.00 1.50
N PHE A 67 -4.36 3.82 2.51
CA PHE A 67 -5.03 3.35 3.72
C PHE A 67 -6.48 2.95 3.42
N ARG A 68 -6.87 1.79 3.96
CA ARG A 68 -8.23 1.25 3.86
C ARG A 68 -8.72 0.82 5.24
N SER A 69 -9.93 1.24 5.64
CA SER A 69 -10.53 0.79 6.90
C SER A 69 -10.77 -0.73 6.88
N PHE A 70 -10.90 -1.34 8.07
CA PHE A 70 -11.23 -2.77 8.19
C PHE A 70 -12.58 -3.07 7.55
N ASP A 71 -13.56 -2.18 7.73
CA ASP A 71 -14.89 -2.33 7.15
C ASP A 71 -14.86 -2.30 5.62
N ASP A 72 -14.11 -1.38 5.02
CA ASP A 72 -14.00 -1.30 3.56
C ASP A 72 -13.22 -2.50 3.01
N GLN A 73 -12.21 -2.98 3.72
CA GLN A 73 -11.53 -4.22 3.37
C GLN A 73 -12.48 -5.43 3.44
N ASN A 74 -13.34 -5.52 4.46
CA ASN A 74 -14.35 -6.56 4.57
C ASN A 74 -15.39 -6.50 3.44
N LYS A 75 -15.81 -5.30 3.03
CA LYS A 75 -16.68 -5.12 1.86
C LYS A 75 -16.02 -5.67 0.58
N LEU A 76 -14.73 -5.37 0.35
CA LEU A 76 -13.98 -5.90 -0.78
C LEU A 76 -13.81 -7.42 -0.68
N TYR A 77 -13.50 -7.95 0.50
CA TYR A 77 -13.38 -9.39 0.72
C TYR A 77 -14.67 -10.13 0.38
N CYS A 78 -15.82 -9.58 0.75
CA CYS A 78 -17.12 -10.23 0.56
C CYS A 78 -17.62 -10.22 -0.90
N GLN A 79 -17.06 -9.40 -1.77
CA GLN A 79 -17.41 -9.42 -3.19
C GLN A 79 -17.20 -10.81 -3.80
N GLY A 80 -18.22 -11.32 -4.49
CA GLY A 80 -18.23 -12.64 -5.12
C GLY A 80 -18.23 -13.83 -4.14
N ARG A 81 -18.59 -13.62 -2.86
CA ARG A 81 -18.56 -14.64 -1.80
C ARG A 81 -19.92 -14.83 -1.13
N SER A 82 -20.98 -15.04 -1.92
CA SER A 82 -22.37 -15.16 -1.43
C SER A 82 -22.63 -16.30 -0.44
N LYS A 83 -21.72 -17.28 -0.35
CA LYS A 83 -21.82 -18.45 0.56
C LYS A 83 -20.84 -18.39 1.73
N ASP A 84 -20.09 -17.30 1.88
CA ASP A 84 -19.12 -17.14 2.95
C ASP A 84 -19.85 -16.78 4.26
N GLU A 85 -19.66 -17.59 5.30
CA GLU A 85 -20.35 -17.45 6.59
C GLU A 85 -20.07 -16.10 7.26
N PHE A 86 -18.84 -15.59 7.18
CA PHE A 86 -18.48 -14.29 7.71
C PHE A 86 -19.28 -13.17 7.01
N CYS A 87 -19.37 -13.22 5.67
CA CYS A 87 -20.10 -12.21 4.91
C CYS A 87 -21.60 -12.24 5.21
N ILE A 88 -22.19 -13.43 5.35
CA ILE A 88 -23.60 -13.64 5.69
C ILE A 88 -23.89 -13.14 7.11
N LYS A 89 -23.10 -13.57 8.10
CA LYS A 89 -23.25 -13.20 9.53
C LYS A 89 -23.19 -11.68 9.69
N ASN A 90 -22.28 -11.02 9.00
CA ASN A 90 -22.09 -9.55 9.10
C ASN A 90 -22.98 -8.76 8.12
N LYS A 91 -23.84 -9.42 7.34
CA LYS A 91 -24.75 -8.79 6.37
C LYS A 91 -24.05 -7.89 5.35
N ILE A 92 -22.84 -8.27 4.96
CA ILE A 92 -22.02 -7.52 4.00
C ILE A 92 -22.47 -7.90 2.57
N PRO A 93 -22.72 -6.94 1.67
CA PRO A 93 -23.06 -7.22 0.27
C PRO A 93 -21.99 -8.06 -0.43
N THR A 94 -22.44 -9.06 -1.21
CA THR A 94 -21.55 -10.03 -1.85
C THR A 94 -21.57 -9.95 -3.40
N THR A 95 -22.17 -8.90 -3.94
CA THR A 95 -22.21 -8.65 -5.39
C THR A 95 -20.82 -8.36 -5.94
N GLY A 96 -20.60 -8.67 -7.22
CA GLY A 96 -19.31 -8.45 -7.90
C GLY A 96 -18.43 -9.68 -7.96
N ASN A 97 -17.14 -9.47 -8.25
CA ASN A 97 -16.13 -10.51 -8.35
C ASN A 97 -15.21 -10.48 -7.14
N LYS A 98 -14.55 -11.61 -6.86
CA LYS A 98 -13.50 -11.68 -5.83
C LYS A 98 -12.32 -10.79 -6.22
N VAL A 99 -12.04 -9.77 -5.42
CA VAL A 99 -10.98 -8.77 -5.69
C VAL A 99 -9.85 -8.81 -4.65
N THR A 100 -10.04 -9.50 -3.53
CA THR A 100 -9.00 -9.70 -2.51
C THR A 100 -9.18 -11.02 -1.80
N ARG A 101 -8.11 -11.54 -1.19
CA ARG A 101 -8.15 -12.71 -0.30
C ARG A 101 -8.14 -12.33 1.18
N GLN A 102 -7.83 -11.07 1.49
CA GLN A 102 -7.63 -10.60 2.85
C GLN A 102 -8.89 -9.96 3.42
N LYS A 103 -9.25 -10.35 4.64
CA LYS A 103 -10.28 -9.69 5.45
C LYS A 103 -9.73 -8.40 6.08
N GLY A 104 -10.61 -7.61 6.67
CA GLY A 104 -10.21 -6.45 7.47
C GLY A 104 -9.24 -6.83 8.59
N GLY A 105 -8.20 -6.02 8.79
CA GLY A 105 -7.12 -6.30 9.72
C GLY A 105 -6.02 -7.21 9.18
N CYS A 106 -6.19 -7.83 8.00
CA CYS A 106 -5.21 -8.74 7.40
C CYS A 106 -4.53 -8.18 6.14
N SER A 107 -4.90 -7.00 5.70
CA SER A 107 -4.32 -6.34 4.54
C SER A 107 -3.32 -5.26 4.98
N LYS A 108 -2.21 -5.13 4.29
CA LYS A 108 -1.25 -4.03 4.51
C LYS A 108 -1.85 -2.65 4.26
N HIS A 109 -2.88 -2.55 3.41
CA HIS A 109 -3.67 -1.33 3.26
C HIS A 109 -4.32 -0.87 4.57
N ASN A 110 -4.66 -1.78 5.47
CA ASN A 110 -5.27 -1.44 6.76
C ASN A 110 -4.34 -0.68 7.72
N TYR A 111 -3.06 -0.66 7.41
CA TYR A 111 -2.00 -0.06 8.23
C TYR A 111 -1.23 1.03 7.48
N GLY A 112 -1.69 1.39 6.27
CA GLY A 112 -0.96 2.33 5.42
C GLY A 112 0.38 1.80 4.91
N GLU A 113 0.56 0.47 4.90
CA GLU A 113 1.80 -0.19 4.45
C GLU A 113 1.73 -0.70 3.01
N ALA A 114 0.63 -0.41 2.31
CA ALA A 114 0.43 -0.75 0.90
C ALA A 114 -0.25 0.38 0.15
N PHE A 115 -0.05 0.41 -1.16
CA PHE A 115 -0.71 1.32 -2.08
C PHE A 115 -0.92 0.69 -3.45
N ASP A 116 -2.00 1.08 -4.11
CA ASP A 116 -2.29 0.72 -5.48
C ASP A 116 -2.03 1.91 -6.39
N VAL A 117 -1.32 1.69 -7.50
CA VAL A 117 -0.90 2.74 -8.41
C VAL A 117 -1.17 2.36 -9.86
N TYR A 118 -1.63 3.33 -10.64
CA TYR A 118 -1.90 3.18 -12.06
C TYR A 118 -1.26 4.32 -12.85
N PHE A 119 -1.05 4.08 -14.14
CA PHE A 119 -0.65 5.14 -15.06
C PHE A 119 -1.75 6.18 -15.21
N THR A 120 -1.33 7.42 -15.46
CA THR A 120 -2.22 8.52 -15.80
C THR A 120 -2.01 8.88 -17.26
N LYS A 121 -3.10 8.88 -18.05
CA LYS A 121 -3.08 9.32 -19.45
C LYS A 121 -2.85 10.83 -19.53
N SER A 122 -2.44 11.32 -20.71
CA SER A 122 -2.17 12.75 -20.94
C SER A 122 -3.38 13.67 -20.67
N ASN A 123 -4.60 13.13 -20.73
CA ASN A 123 -5.84 13.82 -20.39
C ASN A 123 -6.19 13.78 -18.88
N GLY A 124 -5.29 13.28 -18.03
CA GLY A 124 -5.48 13.18 -16.56
C GLY A 124 -6.31 11.97 -16.09
N ILE A 125 -6.82 11.14 -17.02
CA ILE A 125 -7.61 9.95 -16.68
C ILE A 125 -6.67 8.80 -16.24
N VAL A 126 -7.04 8.11 -15.18
CA VAL A 126 -6.33 6.92 -14.71
C VAL A 126 -6.52 5.77 -15.70
N ASP A 127 -5.44 5.13 -16.11
CA ASP A 127 -5.45 3.98 -17.02
C ASP A 127 -5.45 2.66 -16.24
N LEU A 128 -6.62 2.10 -16.01
CA LEU A 128 -6.78 0.84 -15.28
C LEU A 128 -6.37 -0.40 -16.08
N ASN A 129 -6.07 -0.27 -17.37
CA ASN A 129 -5.81 -1.40 -18.26
C ASN A 129 -4.31 -1.67 -18.44
N THR A 130 -3.47 -0.65 -18.34
CA THR A 130 -2.03 -0.80 -18.51
C THR A 130 -1.40 -1.37 -17.22
N LYS A 131 -0.79 -2.55 -17.35
CA LYS A 131 -0.07 -3.20 -16.24
C LYS A 131 1.29 -2.54 -16.00
N MET A 132 1.76 -2.58 -14.76
CA MET A 132 3.13 -2.19 -14.42
C MET A 132 4.13 -3.14 -15.10
N SER A 133 5.25 -2.60 -15.56
CA SER A 133 6.33 -3.38 -16.15
C SER A 133 7.36 -3.79 -15.10
N GLU A 134 8.17 -4.81 -15.43
CA GLU A 134 9.30 -5.25 -14.60
C GLU A 134 10.32 -4.14 -14.34
N GLU A 135 10.56 -3.24 -15.30
CA GLU A 135 11.47 -2.13 -15.12
C GLU A 135 10.98 -1.12 -14.10
N ILE A 136 9.66 -0.89 -14.05
CA ILE A 136 9.03 -0.02 -13.04
C ILE A 136 9.03 -0.71 -11.68
N ALA A 137 8.70 -2.01 -11.64
CA ALA A 137 8.76 -2.79 -10.41
C ALA A 137 10.16 -2.77 -9.76
N LYS A 138 11.24 -2.87 -10.56
CA LYS A 138 12.61 -2.77 -10.07
C LYS A 138 12.93 -1.41 -9.42
N ILE A 139 12.33 -0.31 -9.85
CA ILE A 139 12.51 0.98 -9.17
C ILE A 139 11.93 0.91 -7.76
N ALA A 140 10.70 0.39 -7.61
CA ALA A 140 10.07 0.22 -6.30
C ALA A 140 10.88 -0.71 -5.39
N GLU A 141 11.37 -1.83 -5.91
CA GLU A 141 12.17 -2.80 -5.18
C GLU A 141 13.52 -2.21 -4.70
N ASN A 142 14.17 -1.41 -5.51
CA ASN A 142 15.41 -0.70 -5.12
C ASN A 142 15.17 0.30 -3.97
N LEU A 143 13.94 0.74 -3.78
CA LEU A 143 13.49 1.55 -2.65
C LEU A 143 13.03 0.71 -1.45
N GLY A 144 13.13 -0.62 -1.55
CA GLY A 144 12.69 -1.54 -0.50
C GLY A 144 11.17 -1.67 -0.42
N LEU A 145 10.49 -1.66 -1.56
CA LEU A 145 9.07 -2.00 -1.69
C LEU A 145 8.94 -3.37 -2.38
N GLU A 146 7.85 -4.08 -2.11
CA GLU A 146 7.50 -5.34 -2.76
C GLU A 146 6.39 -5.11 -3.78
N TRP A 147 6.44 -5.78 -4.93
CA TRP A 147 5.43 -5.67 -5.98
C TRP A 147 4.52 -6.90 -6.05
N GLY A 148 3.21 -6.70 -5.98
CA GLY A 148 2.19 -7.75 -6.07
C GLY A 148 2.06 -8.39 -7.45
N GLY A 149 2.62 -7.79 -8.50
CA GLY A 149 2.60 -8.33 -9.86
C GLY A 149 3.37 -9.65 -10.03
N ARG A 150 4.20 -10.04 -9.06
CA ARG A 150 4.94 -11.31 -9.06
C ARG A 150 4.35 -12.38 -8.14
N TRP A 151 3.24 -12.11 -7.49
CA TRP A 151 2.62 -13.12 -6.64
C TRP A 151 2.08 -14.29 -7.46
N ALA A 152 2.47 -15.51 -7.10
CA ALA A 152 2.17 -16.72 -7.88
C ALA A 152 0.68 -17.06 -7.94
N GLU A 153 -0.05 -16.85 -6.82
CA GLU A 153 -1.44 -17.27 -6.70
C GLU A 153 -2.47 -16.17 -7.00
N PHE A 154 -2.08 -14.91 -6.87
CA PHE A 154 -2.95 -13.77 -7.07
C PHE A 154 -2.11 -12.59 -7.58
N VAL A 155 -1.92 -12.55 -8.89
CA VAL A 155 -1.16 -11.47 -9.54
C VAL A 155 -1.92 -10.15 -9.37
N ASP A 156 -1.32 -9.19 -8.66
CA ASP A 156 -1.89 -7.88 -8.40
C ASP A 156 -0.95 -6.78 -8.92
N SER A 157 -1.09 -6.48 -10.21
CA SER A 157 -0.17 -5.59 -10.92
C SER A 157 -0.11 -4.15 -10.40
N PRO A 158 -1.20 -3.51 -9.93
CA PRO A 158 -1.13 -2.17 -9.37
C PRO A 158 -0.57 -2.11 -7.96
N HIS A 159 -0.51 -3.24 -7.25
CA HIS A 159 -0.22 -3.31 -5.81
C HIS A 159 1.27 -3.26 -5.49
N PHE A 160 1.64 -2.36 -4.57
CA PHE A 160 2.97 -2.27 -3.95
C PHE A 160 2.83 -2.16 -2.44
N GLN A 161 3.80 -2.69 -1.69
CA GLN A 161 3.75 -2.72 -0.23
C GLN A 161 5.13 -2.71 0.42
N SER A 162 5.19 -2.50 1.75
CA SER A 162 6.37 -2.80 2.56
C SER A 162 6.71 -4.30 2.49
N PRO A 163 7.98 -4.71 2.48
CA PRO A 163 8.35 -6.12 2.46
C PRO A 163 8.06 -6.80 3.80
N GLY A 164 8.02 -8.13 3.78
CA GLY A 164 7.88 -8.96 4.99
C GLY A 164 6.48 -8.98 5.59
N THR A 165 6.41 -9.35 6.87
CA THR A 165 5.17 -9.35 7.66
C THR A 165 4.76 -7.91 7.99
N LEU A 166 3.48 -7.73 8.33
CA LEU A 166 2.96 -6.42 8.76
C LEU A 166 3.75 -5.91 9.97
N SER A 167 4.45 -4.79 9.81
CA SER A 167 5.30 -4.22 10.86
C SER A 167 4.49 -3.72 12.06
N SER A 168 3.23 -3.32 11.82
CA SER A 168 2.31 -2.79 12.82
C SER A 168 1.51 -3.86 13.56
N ILE A 169 1.66 -5.14 13.20
CA ILE A 169 0.85 -6.22 13.75
C ILE A 169 1.69 -7.13 14.63
N SER A 170 1.13 -7.47 15.79
CA SER A 170 1.68 -8.53 16.63
C SER A 170 1.75 -9.87 15.86
N VAL A 171 2.72 -10.71 16.19
CA VAL A 171 2.82 -12.09 15.66
C VAL A 171 1.50 -12.84 15.76
N VAL A 172 0.70 -12.55 16.77
CA VAL A 172 -0.62 -13.14 17.00
C VAL A 172 -1.60 -12.77 15.87
N THR A 173 -1.65 -11.50 15.47
CA THR A 173 -2.53 -11.05 14.37
C THR A 173 -2.17 -11.69 13.05
N ASP A 174 -0.87 -11.81 12.73
CA ASP A 174 -0.41 -12.50 11.52
C ASP A 174 -0.80 -13.99 11.54
N MET A 175 -0.74 -14.65 12.69
CA MET A 175 -1.22 -16.03 12.86
C MET A 175 -2.72 -16.16 12.61
N PHE A 176 -3.56 -15.24 13.12
CA PHE A 176 -5.00 -15.23 12.85
C PHE A 176 -5.29 -15.04 11.37
N CYS A 177 -4.62 -14.11 10.71
CA CYS A 177 -4.79 -13.85 9.29
C CYS A 177 -4.41 -15.07 8.42
N LYS A 178 -3.30 -15.74 8.73
CA LYS A 178 -2.87 -16.98 8.06
C LYS A 178 -3.84 -18.14 8.28
N ALA A 179 -4.47 -18.20 9.47
CA ALA A 179 -5.51 -19.19 9.78
C ALA A 179 -6.89 -18.85 9.18
N GLY A 180 -7.01 -17.72 8.44
CA GLY A 180 -8.30 -17.25 7.89
C GLY A 180 -9.25 -16.68 8.92
N LEU A 181 -8.78 -16.44 10.16
CA LEU A 181 -9.55 -15.87 11.25
C LEU A 181 -9.43 -14.34 11.24
N GLN A 182 -10.38 -13.67 11.92
CA GLN A 182 -10.31 -12.23 12.12
C GLN A 182 -9.53 -11.92 13.40
N PRO A 183 -8.54 -11.00 13.35
CA PRO A 183 -7.74 -10.69 14.54
C PRO A 183 -8.47 -9.93 15.64
N PHE A 184 -9.67 -9.42 15.39
CA PHE A 184 -10.41 -8.54 16.31
C PHE A 184 -11.91 -8.88 16.36
N GLU A 185 -12.31 -10.16 16.39
CA GLU A 185 -13.70 -10.52 16.73
C GLU A 185 -13.86 -10.44 18.25
N GLY A 186 -14.42 -9.36 18.73
CA GLY A 186 -15.00 -9.27 20.07
C GLY A 186 -14.27 -8.37 21.06
N THR A 187 -14.71 -7.18 21.18
CA THR A 187 -14.99 -6.50 22.46
C THR A 187 -16.29 -5.76 22.35
#